data_b84936c8d711f0fced91a15d5e350054
#
_entry.id   b84936c8d711f0fced91a15d5e350054
#
_cell.length_a   1.000
_cell.length_b   1.000
_cell.length_c   1.000
_cell.angle_alpha   90.00
_cell.angle_beta   90.00
_cell.angle_gamma   90.00
#
_symmetry.space_group_name_H-M   'P 1'
#
loop_
_entity.id
_entity.type
_entity.pdbx_description
1 polymer ?
#
loop_
_entity_poly.entity_id
_entity_poly.type
_entity_poly.pdbx_seq_one_letter_code
_entity_poly.pdbx_strand_id
1 'polypeptide(L)'
;HTSDEHPWFAASRSSKDDPKRDWYIWRPARQVDGLAPGQPGTEPTNWGSAFSGSAWAWDEDTQEFYLHLFSPKQPDLNWENPQVRRAIHEMMTWWLDRGVDGFRMDVINFISKTYPLTDAPQGEGDLYGNAFAAVANGPRIHEFLHEMNQQVLAPRPGHVLTVGEMPGATSAEAALYTDPARGELDMVFQFEHVSLTDGPGGKFDPQPLELVTLKQNLAHWQAALAPDTTPTGAVSAEKGWNSAYWDNHDQPRAVSRFGDDDPAWRVRSAKTLATILHTHRGTPYVYQGEELGMANTVFRGIEDYRDLESINHFHERVRAGDDPAAVLAGIAPVSRDNARTPVHWDSSEKAGFTTGEPWIALAPDHGTVNAAAQVGVPGSVFEHYRRLIALRHDDDALALGTFLLLAADHPTAWVILRQWRAPETQGGGIEQLLLIAQCAREDLPLVGEGGLLAVLAAEGLEPGEWSGAEQVLRAGDPDVQPGSAHAGLPEALPGWDSLLLRRRA
;
A
#
# COMPACT_ATOMS: atom_id res chain seq x y z
N HIS A 1 -13.38 -2.89 14.44
CA HIS A 1 -13.73 -1.84 15.39
C HIS A 1 -14.94 -1.02 14.94
N THR A 2 -15.55 -0.28 15.85
CA THR A 2 -16.56 0.73 15.56
C THR A 2 -16.10 2.07 16.12
N SER A 3 -16.86 3.15 15.87
CA SER A 3 -16.75 4.36 16.69
C SER A 3 -17.16 4.06 18.14
N ASP A 4 -16.55 4.74 19.10
CA ASP A 4 -16.96 4.73 20.52
C ASP A 4 -18.36 5.36 20.75
N GLU A 5 -18.87 6.09 19.77
CA GLU A 5 -20.22 6.67 19.74
C GLU A 5 -21.24 5.74 19.04
N HIS A 6 -20.78 4.61 18.46
CA HIS A 6 -21.68 3.68 17.80
C HIS A 6 -22.67 3.07 18.81
N PRO A 7 -23.97 2.91 18.46
CA PRO A 7 -24.98 2.38 19.38
C PRO A 7 -24.63 1.01 19.99
N TRP A 8 -23.85 0.19 19.27
CA TRP A 8 -23.40 -1.10 19.81
C TRP A 8 -22.43 -0.92 20.98
N PHE A 9 -21.47 0.00 20.84
CA PHE A 9 -20.52 0.26 21.91
C PHE A 9 -21.16 1.00 23.07
N ALA A 10 -22.01 1.99 22.81
CA ALA A 10 -22.77 2.67 23.85
C ALA A 10 -23.62 1.69 24.69
N ALA A 11 -24.29 0.72 24.07
CA ALA A 11 -24.99 -0.35 24.77
C ALA A 11 -24.02 -1.27 25.53
N SER A 12 -22.96 -1.75 24.89
CA SER A 12 -21.92 -2.61 25.51
C SER A 12 -21.28 -1.97 26.75
N ARG A 13 -21.09 -0.66 26.73
CA ARG A 13 -20.51 0.14 27.81
C ARG A 13 -21.49 0.43 28.93
N SER A 14 -22.79 0.44 28.64
CA SER A 14 -23.82 0.87 29.62
C SER A 14 -23.95 -0.06 30.85
N SER A 15 -23.65 -1.36 30.68
CA SER A 15 -23.72 -2.36 31.74
C SER A 15 -22.95 -3.62 31.41
N LYS A 16 -22.38 -4.29 32.42
CA LYS A 16 -21.77 -5.63 32.27
C LYS A 16 -22.79 -6.70 31.87
N ASP A 17 -24.09 -6.47 32.16
CA ASP A 17 -25.19 -7.38 31.85
C ASP A 17 -25.89 -7.06 30.52
N ASP A 18 -25.43 -6.02 29.77
CA ASP A 18 -26.02 -5.69 28.48
C ASP A 18 -25.80 -6.81 27.47
N PRO A 19 -26.80 -7.19 26.66
CA PRO A 19 -26.68 -8.24 25.65
C PRO A 19 -25.53 -8.00 24.60
N LYS A 20 -25.08 -6.75 24.46
CA LYS A 20 -23.94 -6.39 23.58
C LYS A 20 -22.62 -6.29 24.35
N ARG A 21 -22.56 -6.61 25.63
CA ARG A 21 -21.32 -6.54 26.40
C ARG A 21 -20.20 -7.31 25.71
N ASP A 22 -20.45 -8.55 25.30
CA ASP A 22 -19.50 -9.42 24.63
C ASP A 22 -19.33 -9.15 23.11
N TRP A 23 -19.91 -8.06 22.62
CA TRP A 23 -19.65 -7.60 21.24
C TRP A 23 -18.29 -6.90 21.11
N TYR A 24 -17.73 -6.46 22.25
CA TYR A 24 -16.40 -5.86 22.35
C TYR A 24 -15.55 -6.64 23.33
N ILE A 25 -14.23 -6.39 23.32
CA ILE A 25 -13.28 -7.13 24.17
C ILE A 25 -13.06 -6.35 25.45
N TRP A 26 -13.68 -6.81 26.52
CA TRP A 26 -13.56 -6.23 27.87
C TRP A 26 -12.73 -7.14 28.77
N ARG A 27 -11.94 -6.55 29.69
CA ARG A 27 -11.17 -7.29 30.69
C ARG A 27 -11.11 -6.51 32.00
N PRO A 28 -11.09 -7.20 33.15
CA PRO A 28 -10.84 -6.57 34.43
C PRO A 28 -9.40 -6.06 34.52
N ALA A 29 -9.16 -5.08 35.39
CA ALA A 29 -7.83 -4.63 35.72
C ALA A 29 -7.01 -5.77 36.34
N ARG A 30 -5.69 -5.78 36.05
CA ARG A 30 -4.74 -6.63 36.80
C ARG A 30 -4.68 -6.17 38.26
N GLN A 31 -4.48 -7.12 39.15
CA GLN A 31 -4.15 -6.80 40.54
C GLN A 31 -2.65 -6.50 40.64
N VAL A 32 -2.32 -5.28 41.00
CA VAL A 32 -0.95 -4.80 41.19
C VAL A 32 -0.88 -4.13 42.54
N ASP A 33 0.07 -4.57 43.39
CA ASP A 33 0.21 -4.05 44.75
C ASP A 33 0.44 -2.52 44.73
N GLY A 34 -0.39 -1.82 45.48
CA GLY A 34 -0.33 -0.36 45.64
C GLY A 34 -0.99 0.44 44.50
N LEU A 35 -1.57 -0.18 43.49
CA LEU A 35 -2.32 0.49 42.43
C LEU A 35 -3.82 0.18 42.54
N ALA A 36 -4.64 1.21 42.32
CA ALA A 36 -6.08 1.03 42.15
C ALA A 36 -6.41 0.59 40.72
N PRO A 37 -7.50 -0.18 40.51
CA PRO A 37 -7.96 -0.51 39.16
C PRO A 37 -8.14 0.75 38.29
N GLY A 38 -7.73 0.68 37.03
CA GLY A 38 -7.76 1.81 36.08
C GLY A 38 -6.56 2.73 36.14
N GLN A 39 -5.66 2.57 37.11
CA GLN A 39 -4.38 3.30 37.10
C GLN A 39 -3.40 2.69 36.07
N PRO A 40 -2.50 3.50 35.47
CA PRO A 40 -1.44 3.00 34.61
C PRO A 40 -0.64 1.88 35.29
N GLY A 41 -0.43 0.76 34.57
CA GLY A 41 0.18 -0.46 35.09
C GLY A 41 -0.83 -1.53 35.50
N THR A 42 -2.15 -1.24 35.52
CA THR A 42 -3.20 -2.22 35.81
C THR A 42 -3.92 -2.72 34.55
N GLU A 43 -3.44 -2.35 33.36
CA GLU A 43 -3.97 -2.84 32.08
C GLU A 43 -3.91 -4.36 32.00
N PRO A 44 -4.88 -5.01 31.31
CA PRO A 44 -4.96 -6.48 31.21
C PRO A 44 -3.73 -7.12 30.56
N THR A 45 -3.09 -6.45 29.62
CA THR A 45 -1.81 -6.80 29.01
C THR A 45 -0.95 -5.55 28.84
N ASN A 46 0.36 -5.73 28.54
CA ASN A 46 1.28 -4.62 28.28
C ASN A 46 1.19 -4.06 26.84
N TRP A 47 0.14 -4.35 26.09
CA TRP A 47 0.03 -4.06 24.68
C TRP A 47 0.03 -2.56 24.36
N GLY A 48 0.85 -2.18 23.37
CA GLY A 48 0.80 -0.86 22.76
C GLY A 48 -0.26 -0.77 21.66
N SER A 49 -0.87 0.40 21.56
CA SER A 49 -1.73 0.80 20.43
C SER A 49 -0.88 1.19 19.23
N ALA A 50 -1.39 0.97 18.01
CA ALA A 50 -0.74 1.43 16.77
C ALA A 50 -0.58 2.96 16.72
N PHE A 51 -1.38 3.72 17.47
CA PHE A 51 -1.31 5.19 17.54
C PHE A 51 -0.69 5.69 18.85
N SER A 52 0.27 4.96 19.38
CA SER A 52 0.95 5.18 20.67
C SER A 52 0.04 5.04 21.90
N GLY A 53 0.65 4.85 23.06
CA GLY A 53 -0.06 4.60 24.29
C GLY A 53 -0.49 3.15 24.48
N SER A 54 -1.23 2.88 25.57
CA SER A 54 -1.80 1.55 25.85
C SER A 54 -2.88 1.17 24.82
N ALA A 55 -2.96 -0.11 24.47
CA ALA A 55 -4.10 -0.65 23.70
C ALA A 55 -5.38 -0.86 24.55
N TRP A 56 -5.36 -0.48 25.81
CA TRP A 56 -6.46 -0.64 26.75
C TRP A 56 -6.90 0.69 27.31
N ALA A 57 -8.20 0.97 27.24
CA ALA A 57 -8.81 2.15 27.85
C ALA A 57 -9.74 1.75 29.00
N TRP A 58 -9.59 2.46 30.14
CA TRP A 58 -10.41 2.24 31.33
C TRP A 58 -11.79 2.86 31.17
N ASP A 59 -12.80 2.11 31.56
CA ASP A 59 -14.17 2.59 31.66
C ASP A 59 -14.59 2.75 33.12
N GLU A 60 -14.85 3.99 33.54
CA GLU A 60 -15.19 4.32 34.91
C GLU A 60 -16.58 3.80 35.31
N ASP A 61 -17.52 3.68 34.37
CA ASP A 61 -18.87 3.26 34.66
C ASP A 61 -18.96 1.76 34.97
N THR A 62 -18.25 0.95 34.22
CA THR A 62 -18.24 -0.52 34.37
C THR A 62 -17.03 -1.06 35.10
N GLN A 63 -16.03 -0.23 35.39
CA GLN A 63 -14.81 -0.62 36.12
C GLN A 63 -14.08 -1.80 35.41
N GLU A 64 -13.93 -1.72 34.09
CA GLU A 64 -13.17 -2.64 33.27
C GLU A 64 -12.47 -1.89 32.14
N PHE A 65 -11.44 -2.51 31.55
CA PHE A 65 -10.78 -2.04 30.35
C PHE A 65 -11.44 -2.61 29.10
N TYR A 66 -11.55 -1.78 28.04
CA TYR A 66 -11.83 -2.27 26.69
C TYR A 66 -10.60 -2.18 25.80
N LEU A 67 -10.47 -3.12 24.85
CA LEU A 67 -9.40 -3.16 23.87
C LEU A 67 -9.66 -2.16 22.75
N HIS A 68 -8.62 -1.44 22.36
CA HIS A 68 -8.55 -0.63 21.13
C HIS A 68 -7.15 -0.76 20.54
N LEU A 69 -7.02 -1.33 19.37
CA LEU A 69 -5.70 -1.50 18.74
C LEU A 69 -5.19 -0.22 18.07
N PHE A 70 -6.07 0.78 17.91
CA PHE A 70 -5.79 2.10 17.32
C PHE A 70 -6.16 3.21 18.31
N SER A 71 -7.09 4.10 17.97
CA SER A 71 -7.55 5.13 18.89
C SER A 71 -8.48 4.55 19.99
N PRO A 72 -8.50 5.10 21.21
CA PRO A 72 -9.54 4.82 22.20
C PRO A 72 -10.97 5.04 21.67
N LYS A 73 -11.12 5.86 20.64
CA LYS A 73 -12.39 6.06 19.92
C LYS A 73 -12.74 4.96 18.93
N GLN A 74 -11.91 3.91 18.85
CA GLN A 74 -12.07 2.77 17.95
C GLN A 74 -12.06 1.45 18.74
N PRO A 75 -13.06 1.19 19.62
CA PRO A 75 -13.14 -0.04 20.40
C PRO A 75 -13.22 -1.26 19.48
N ASP A 76 -12.46 -2.29 19.83
CA ASP A 76 -12.26 -3.48 19.00
C ASP A 76 -13.42 -4.47 19.14
N LEU A 77 -13.97 -4.92 18.02
CA LEU A 77 -15.07 -5.89 17.98
C LEU A 77 -14.59 -7.29 18.31
N ASN A 78 -15.38 -8.02 19.07
CA ASN A 78 -15.17 -9.42 19.40
C ASN A 78 -15.68 -10.34 18.29
N TRP A 79 -14.83 -10.65 17.29
CA TRP A 79 -15.17 -11.54 16.17
C TRP A 79 -15.38 -13.01 16.58
N GLU A 80 -14.98 -13.42 17.79
CA GLU A 80 -15.35 -14.71 18.34
C GLU A 80 -16.86 -14.83 18.55
N ASN A 81 -17.54 -13.71 18.78
CA ASN A 81 -18.98 -13.68 18.95
C ASN A 81 -19.73 -13.81 17.60
N PRO A 82 -20.51 -14.88 17.38
CA PRO A 82 -21.21 -15.09 16.11
C PRO A 82 -22.30 -14.04 15.82
N GLN A 83 -22.79 -13.34 16.83
CA GLN A 83 -23.76 -12.26 16.64
C GLN A 83 -23.08 -11.03 16.01
N VAL A 84 -21.83 -10.75 16.38
CA VAL A 84 -21.02 -9.68 15.76
C VAL A 84 -20.80 -10.02 14.28
N ARG A 85 -20.34 -11.22 13.95
CA ARG A 85 -20.11 -11.64 12.55
C ARG A 85 -21.38 -11.50 11.72
N ARG A 86 -22.52 -11.99 12.25
CA ARG A 86 -23.81 -11.85 11.57
C ARG A 86 -24.19 -10.40 11.30
N ALA A 87 -24.02 -9.52 12.29
CA ALA A 87 -24.36 -8.11 12.13
C ALA A 87 -23.46 -7.40 11.11
N ILE A 88 -22.17 -7.79 11.02
CA ILE A 88 -21.26 -7.30 9.98
C ILE A 88 -21.67 -7.82 8.59
N HIS A 89 -22.03 -9.11 8.46
CA HIS A 89 -22.51 -9.67 7.21
C HIS A 89 -23.83 -9.02 6.74
N GLU A 90 -24.74 -8.72 7.65
CA GLU A 90 -25.96 -7.96 7.36
C GLU A 90 -25.65 -6.53 6.86
N MET A 91 -24.68 -5.85 7.48
CA MET A 91 -24.22 -4.53 7.06
C MET A 91 -23.59 -4.57 5.66
N MET A 92 -22.71 -5.53 5.37
CA MET A 92 -22.12 -5.70 4.05
C MET A 92 -23.19 -5.98 2.99
N THR A 93 -24.13 -6.87 3.29
CA THR A 93 -25.30 -7.17 2.45
C THR A 93 -26.12 -5.92 2.14
N TRP A 94 -26.35 -5.09 3.15
CA TRP A 94 -27.07 -3.82 3.02
C TRP A 94 -26.41 -2.85 2.04
N TRP A 95 -25.07 -2.80 2.01
CA TRP A 95 -24.32 -1.97 1.04
C TRP A 95 -24.39 -2.56 -0.37
N LEU A 96 -24.22 -3.88 -0.53
CA LEU A 96 -24.34 -4.55 -1.81
C LEU A 96 -25.74 -4.38 -2.42
N ASP A 97 -26.80 -4.43 -1.60
CA ASP A 97 -28.19 -4.18 -2.05
C ASP A 97 -28.40 -2.73 -2.55
N ARG A 98 -27.47 -1.83 -2.24
CA ARG A 98 -27.47 -0.42 -2.72
C ARG A 98 -26.58 -0.19 -3.92
N GLY A 99 -25.98 -1.24 -4.46
CA GLY A 99 -25.20 -1.17 -5.70
C GLY A 99 -23.70 -0.90 -5.49
N VAL A 100 -23.15 -1.22 -4.32
CA VAL A 100 -21.69 -1.25 -4.12
C VAL A 100 -21.14 -2.50 -4.82
N ASP A 101 -20.04 -2.36 -5.57
CA ASP A 101 -19.46 -3.45 -6.37
C ASP A 101 -18.42 -4.28 -5.60
N GLY A 102 -18.03 -3.84 -4.40
CA GLY A 102 -17.04 -4.55 -3.61
C GLY A 102 -16.60 -3.81 -2.35
N PHE A 103 -15.60 -4.34 -1.67
CA PHE A 103 -15.10 -3.81 -0.39
C PHE A 103 -13.58 -3.78 -0.34
N ARG A 104 -13.04 -2.66 0.12
CA ARG A 104 -11.73 -2.60 0.76
C ARG A 104 -11.94 -2.79 2.27
N MET A 105 -11.26 -3.79 2.84
CA MET A 105 -11.45 -4.20 4.23
C MET A 105 -10.25 -3.75 5.06
N ASP A 106 -10.51 -2.86 6.00
CA ASP A 106 -9.52 -2.25 6.87
C ASP A 106 -8.92 -3.28 7.84
N VAL A 107 -7.59 -3.36 7.91
CA VAL A 107 -6.82 -4.27 8.79
C VAL A 107 -7.47 -5.64 8.97
N ILE A 108 -7.91 -6.25 7.89
CA ILE A 108 -8.74 -7.46 7.90
C ILE A 108 -8.05 -8.64 8.59
N ASN A 109 -6.73 -8.69 8.59
CA ASN A 109 -5.97 -9.74 9.26
C ASN A 109 -5.97 -9.63 10.79
N PHE A 110 -6.56 -8.56 11.38
CA PHE A 110 -6.65 -8.36 12.83
C PHE A 110 -7.98 -8.83 13.44
N ILE A 111 -8.94 -9.31 12.65
CA ILE A 111 -10.25 -9.74 13.19
C ILE A 111 -10.17 -11.01 14.03
N SER A 112 -9.17 -11.87 13.82
CA SER A 112 -8.91 -13.06 14.64
C SER A 112 -7.69 -12.86 15.51
N LYS A 113 -7.85 -13.07 16.82
CA LYS A 113 -6.78 -12.91 17.81
C LYS A 113 -6.41 -14.25 18.45
N THR A 114 -5.18 -14.35 18.96
CA THR A 114 -4.73 -15.52 19.74
C THR A 114 -5.16 -15.40 21.18
N TYR A 115 -5.89 -16.38 21.69
CA TYR A 115 -6.34 -16.45 23.09
C TYR A 115 -5.61 -17.56 23.85
N PRO A 116 -5.37 -17.37 25.17
CA PRO A 116 -5.70 -16.20 26.00
C PRO A 116 -4.83 -14.99 25.66
N LEU A 117 -5.37 -13.78 25.88
CA LEU A 117 -4.61 -12.55 25.72
C LEU A 117 -3.53 -12.48 26.83
N THR A 118 -2.27 -12.47 26.44
CA THR A 118 -1.11 -12.45 27.34
C THR A 118 -0.19 -11.27 27.01
N ASP A 119 0.73 -10.94 27.90
CA ASP A 119 1.74 -9.93 27.65
C ASP A 119 2.55 -10.25 26.39
N ALA A 120 2.83 -9.21 25.64
CA ALA A 120 3.61 -9.27 24.41
C ALA A 120 5.09 -8.97 24.68
N PRO A 121 6.01 -9.42 23.80
CA PRO A 121 7.42 -9.04 23.88
C PRO A 121 7.57 -7.51 23.86
N GLN A 122 8.47 -7.00 24.69
CA GLN A 122 8.78 -5.58 24.80
C GLN A 122 10.30 -5.41 24.66
N GLY A 123 10.71 -4.58 23.70
CA GLY A 123 12.11 -4.26 23.45
C GLY A 123 12.69 -3.36 24.53
N GLU A 124 14.01 -3.26 24.57
CA GLU A 124 14.70 -2.31 25.45
C GLU A 124 14.39 -0.86 24.99
N GLY A 125 13.84 -0.06 25.88
CA GLY A 125 13.42 1.31 25.60
C GLY A 125 12.00 1.46 25.05
N ASP A 126 11.29 0.36 24.74
CA ASP A 126 9.87 0.41 24.39
C ASP A 126 9.02 0.69 25.63
N LEU A 127 7.98 1.51 25.48
CA LEU A 127 7.05 1.81 26.56
C LEU A 127 5.98 0.72 26.71
N TYR A 128 5.68 0.00 25.63
CA TYR A 128 4.64 -1.03 25.55
C TYR A 128 5.15 -2.26 24.80
N GLY A 129 4.49 -3.39 25.01
CA GLY A 129 4.75 -4.64 24.29
C GLY A 129 4.17 -4.63 22.87
N ASN A 130 4.89 -5.23 21.93
CA ASN A 130 4.45 -5.40 20.55
C ASN A 130 3.45 -6.56 20.45
N ALA A 131 2.16 -6.23 20.36
CA ALA A 131 1.06 -7.20 20.31
C ALA A 131 0.85 -7.84 18.94
N PHE A 132 1.60 -7.48 17.90
CA PHE A 132 1.33 -7.86 16.51
C PHE A 132 1.10 -9.38 16.35
N ALA A 133 1.97 -10.22 16.89
CA ALA A 133 1.83 -11.67 16.80
C ALA A 133 0.60 -12.26 17.52
N ALA A 134 0.00 -11.50 18.44
CA ALA A 134 -1.20 -11.91 19.17
C ALA A 134 -2.50 -11.44 18.48
N VAL A 135 -2.43 -10.37 17.69
CA VAL A 135 -3.61 -9.73 17.09
C VAL A 135 -3.74 -9.94 15.58
N ALA A 136 -2.64 -10.23 14.88
CA ALA A 136 -2.65 -10.44 13.42
C ALA A 136 -2.67 -11.93 13.07
N ASN A 137 -3.37 -12.28 11.99
CA ASN A 137 -3.43 -13.63 11.42
C ASN A 137 -3.77 -14.72 12.46
N GLY A 138 -4.67 -14.42 13.40
CA GLY A 138 -5.05 -15.34 14.46
C GLY A 138 -5.65 -16.65 13.93
N PRO A 139 -5.80 -17.68 14.78
CA PRO A 139 -6.03 -19.06 14.35
C PRO A 139 -7.36 -19.28 13.62
N ARG A 140 -8.32 -18.36 13.71
CA ARG A 140 -9.63 -18.47 13.07
C ARG A 140 -9.83 -17.50 11.90
N ILE A 141 -8.77 -16.80 11.45
CA ILE A 141 -8.90 -15.78 10.41
C ILE A 141 -9.53 -16.33 9.13
N HIS A 142 -9.03 -17.44 8.65
CA HIS A 142 -9.51 -18.07 7.42
C HIS A 142 -10.94 -18.62 7.56
N GLU A 143 -11.33 -19.09 8.76
CA GLU A 143 -12.71 -19.48 9.05
C GLU A 143 -13.65 -18.27 8.91
N PHE A 144 -13.28 -17.12 9.48
CA PHE A 144 -14.11 -15.91 9.43
C PHE A 144 -14.22 -15.36 8.01
N LEU A 145 -13.14 -15.35 7.24
CA LEU A 145 -13.15 -14.87 5.86
C LEU A 145 -13.95 -15.81 4.95
N HIS A 146 -13.81 -17.12 5.12
CA HIS A 146 -14.60 -18.07 4.38
C HIS A 146 -16.09 -17.97 4.73
N GLU A 147 -16.46 -17.83 6.02
CA GLU A 147 -17.83 -17.57 6.47
C GLU A 147 -18.40 -16.32 5.79
N MET A 148 -17.63 -15.21 5.78
CA MET A 148 -18.00 -13.96 5.12
C MET A 148 -18.24 -14.18 3.62
N ASN A 149 -17.34 -14.85 2.93
CA ASN A 149 -17.49 -15.15 1.51
C ASN A 149 -18.78 -15.93 1.24
N GLN A 150 -19.01 -17.03 1.97
CA GLN A 150 -20.19 -17.89 1.80
C GLN A 150 -21.51 -17.20 2.13
N GLN A 151 -21.52 -16.30 3.13
CA GLN A 151 -22.75 -15.66 3.58
C GLN A 151 -23.10 -14.38 2.80
N VAL A 152 -22.08 -13.67 2.28
CA VAL A 152 -22.24 -12.32 1.72
C VAL A 152 -21.88 -12.25 0.25
N LEU A 153 -20.71 -12.77 -0.15
CA LEU A 153 -20.14 -12.50 -1.48
C LEU A 153 -20.60 -13.53 -2.51
N ALA A 154 -20.40 -14.81 -2.25
CA ALA A 154 -20.73 -15.91 -3.16
C ALA A 154 -22.22 -15.99 -3.57
N PRO A 155 -23.21 -15.62 -2.74
CA PRO A 155 -24.61 -15.62 -3.14
C PRO A 155 -24.98 -14.53 -4.16
N ARG A 156 -24.10 -13.56 -4.42
CA ARG A 156 -24.39 -12.42 -5.29
C ARG A 156 -24.25 -12.76 -6.77
N PRO A 157 -25.14 -12.25 -7.64
CA PRO A 157 -24.95 -12.38 -9.08
C PRO A 157 -23.76 -11.53 -9.51
N GLY A 158 -22.86 -12.10 -10.26
CA GLY A 158 -21.62 -11.46 -10.67
C GLY A 158 -20.51 -11.59 -9.62
N HIS A 159 -19.39 -10.93 -9.86
CA HIS A 159 -18.24 -10.92 -8.97
C HIS A 159 -18.26 -9.69 -8.06
N VAL A 160 -18.15 -9.90 -6.76
CA VAL A 160 -17.99 -8.82 -5.76
C VAL A 160 -16.50 -8.70 -5.46
N LEU A 161 -15.90 -7.58 -5.86
CA LEU A 161 -14.47 -7.36 -5.68
C LEU A 161 -14.11 -7.18 -4.20
N THR A 162 -13.06 -7.87 -3.76
CA THR A 162 -12.56 -7.75 -2.39
C THR A 162 -11.06 -7.48 -2.35
N VAL A 163 -10.67 -6.50 -1.53
CA VAL A 163 -9.26 -6.22 -1.23
C VAL A 163 -9.07 -6.02 0.26
N GLY A 164 -8.21 -6.81 0.87
CA GLY A 164 -7.88 -6.74 2.29
C GLY A 164 -6.66 -5.86 2.54
N GLU A 165 -6.72 -4.99 3.53
CA GLU A 165 -5.52 -4.34 4.04
C GLU A 165 -4.86 -5.27 5.07
N MET A 166 -3.58 -5.61 4.83
CA MET A 166 -2.87 -6.60 5.63
C MET A 166 -1.48 -6.11 6.07
N PRO A 167 -1.42 -5.17 7.03
CA PRO A 167 -0.14 -4.75 7.58
C PRO A 167 0.61 -5.95 8.18
N GLY A 168 1.93 -6.03 7.91
CA GLY A 168 2.82 -7.04 8.45
C GLY A 168 2.58 -8.48 7.98
N ALA A 169 1.72 -8.71 6.98
CA ALA A 169 1.52 -10.04 6.42
C ALA A 169 2.71 -10.44 5.54
N THR A 170 3.10 -11.70 5.64
CA THR A 170 4.07 -12.33 4.74
C THR A 170 3.43 -12.69 3.41
N SER A 171 4.25 -12.87 2.38
CA SER A 171 3.79 -13.34 1.06
C SER A 171 3.12 -14.72 1.11
N ALA A 172 3.59 -15.60 2.01
CA ALA A 172 3.00 -16.92 2.23
C ALA A 172 1.59 -16.83 2.84
N GLU A 173 1.39 -15.93 3.82
CA GLU A 173 0.06 -15.65 4.36
C GLU A 173 -0.84 -15.05 3.29
N ALA A 174 -0.38 -14.03 2.56
CA ALA A 174 -1.16 -13.40 1.50
C ALA A 174 -1.65 -14.41 0.45
N ALA A 175 -0.82 -15.38 0.06
CA ALA A 175 -1.22 -16.44 -0.85
C ALA A 175 -2.40 -17.29 -0.30
N LEU A 176 -2.49 -17.49 1.02
CA LEU A 176 -3.65 -18.19 1.60
C LEU A 176 -4.93 -17.37 1.50
N TYR A 177 -4.85 -16.05 1.70
CA TYR A 177 -6.01 -15.15 1.63
C TYR A 177 -6.54 -14.98 0.20
N THR A 178 -5.65 -15.04 -0.80
CA THR A 178 -5.96 -14.70 -2.20
C THR A 178 -6.06 -15.90 -3.13
N ASP A 179 -5.86 -17.12 -2.64
CA ASP A 179 -6.06 -18.34 -3.43
C ASP A 179 -7.56 -18.49 -3.77
N PRO A 180 -7.93 -18.44 -5.06
CA PRO A 180 -9.33 -18.54 -5.48
C PRO A 180 -10.03 -19.85 -5.01
N ALA A 181 -9.25 -20.94 -4.83
CA ALA A 181 -9.80 -22.21 -4.37
C ALA A 181 -10.28 -22.18 -2.91
N ARG A 182 -9.81 -21.18 -2.13
CA ARG A 182 -10.20 -21.03 -0.72
C ARG A 182 -11.45 -20.19 -0.53
N GLY A 183 -11.81 -19.35 -1.50
CA GLY A 183 -13.00 -18.51 -1.45
C GLY A 183 -12.96 -17.54 -0.25
N GLU A 184 -11.91 -16.72 -0.17
CA GLU A 184 -11.73 -15.72 0.88
C GLU A 184 -11.71 -14.31 0.27
N LEU A 185 -10.57 -13.79 -0.18
CA LEU A 185 -10.42 -12.47 -0.78
C LEU A 185 -9.84 -12.59 -2.20
N ASP A 186 -10.04 -11.57 -3.04
CA ASP A 186 -9.44 -11.54 -4.37
C ASP A 186 -8.00 -11.06 -4.33
N MET A 187 -7.70 -10.06 -3.48
CA MET A 187 -6.37 -9.50 -3.35
C MET A 187 -6.15 -8.84 -1.98
N VAL A 188 -4.91 -8.51 -1.69
CA VAL A 188 -4.52 -7.83 -0.45
C VAL A 188 -3.52 -6.71 -0.71
N PHE A 189 -3.57 -5.65 0.10
CA PHE A 189 -2.51 -4.66 0.23
C PHE A 189 -1.49 -5.15 1.25
N GLN A 190 -0.32 -5.51 0.80
CA GLN A 190 0.84 -5.83 1.62
C GLN A 190 1.64 -4.56 1.95
N PHE A 191 2.38 -4.55 3.06
CA PHE A 191 3.07 -3.36 3.57
C PHE A 191 4.60 -3.48 3.55
N GLU A 192 5.17 -4.58 3.06
CA GLU A 192 6.64 -4.75 3.14
C GLU A 192 7.39 -3.65 2.39
N HIS A 193 6.98 -3.32 1.14
CA HIS A 193 7.68 -2.31 0.35
C HIS A 193 7.56 -0.90 0.95
N VAL A 194 6.47 -0.58 1.66
CA VAL A 194 6.29 0.70 2.35
C VAL A 194 6.96 0.75 3.72
N SER A 195 7.48 -0.34 4.22
CA SER A 195 8.26 -0.43 5.47
C SER A 195 9.77 -0.57 5.25
N LEU A 196 10.25 -0.63 4.00
CA LEU A 196 11.67 -0.80 3.70
C LEU A 196 12.56 0.37 4.15
N THR A 197 11.96 1.51 4.41
CA THR A 197 12.64 2.69 4.94
C THR A 197 12.54 2.83 6.46
N ASP A 198 11.90 1.89 7.15
CA ASP A 198 11.80 1.92 8.60
C ASP A 198 13.13 1.50 9.21
N GLY A 199 13.68 2.33 10.09
CA GLY A 199 14.92 2.06 10.80
C GLY A 199 14.71 1.23 12.08
N PRO A 200 15.76 1.03 12.88
CA PRO A 200 15.67 0.30 14.15
C PRO A 200 14.65 0.89 15.15
N GLY A 201 14.41 2.21 15.08
CA GLY A 201 13.37 2.91 15.84
C GLY A 201 11.97 2.86 15.22
N GLY A 202 11.76 2.06 14.17
CA GLY A 202 10.50 1.93 13.45
C GLY A 202 10.26 3.03 12.41
N LYS A 203 9.01 3.24 12.05
CA LYS A 203 8.55 4.17 11.00
C LYS A 203 9.11 5.59 11.15
N PHE A 204 9.20 6.10 12.38
CA PHE A 204 9.66 7.47 12.67
C PHE A 204 11.19 7.60 12.83
N ASP A 205 11.94 6.56 12.47
CA ASP A 205 13.39 6.55 12.30
C ASP A 205 13.75 6.21 10.85
N PRO A 206 13.33 7.05 9.86
CA PRO A 206 13.42 6.71 8.45
C PRO A 206 14.87 6.60 7.97
N GLN A 207 15.14 5.56 7.19
CA GLN A 207 16.43 5.30 6.56
C GLN A 207 16.34 5.53 5.05
N PRO A 208 17.47 5.80 4.36
CA PRO A 208 17.49 5.88 2.91
C PRO A 208 16.98 4.61 2.25
N LEU A 209 16.21 4.78 1.17
CA LEU A 209 15.72 3.67 0.36
C LEU A 209 16.84 3.10 -0.52
N GLU A 210 17.01 1.78 -0.46
CA GLU A 210 17.89 1.03 -1.35
C GLU A 210 17.08 0.45 -2.54
N LEU A 211 17.32 0.94 -3.76
CA LEU A 211 16.57 0.51 -4.95
C LEU A 211 16.61 -1.01 -5.17
N VAL A 212 17.78 -1.62 -4.93
CA VAL A 212 17.95 -3.08 -5.08
C VAL A 212 16.99 -3.82 -4.15
N THR A 213 16.90 -3.39 -2.89
CA THR A 213 16.00 -3.98 -1.91
C THR A 213 14.52 -3.81 -2.32
N LEU A 214 14.13 -2.61 -2.80
CA LEU A 214 12.76 -2.35 -3.22
C LEU A 214 12.34 -3.25 -4.40
N LYS A 215 13.14 -3.30 -5.47
CA LYS A 215 12.78 -4.09 -6.66
C LYS A 215 12.79 -5.59 -6.41
N GLN A 216 13.70 -6.09 -5.55
CA GLN A 216 13.73 -7.50 -5.14
C GLN A 216 12.53 -7.85 -4.25
N ASN A 217 12.14 -6.96 -3.33
CA ASN A 217 10.94 -7.15 -2.52
C ASN A 217 9.69 -7.25 -3.40
N LEU A 218 9.46 -6.29 -4.30
CA LEU A 218 8.31 -6.35 -5.20
C LEU A 218 8.35 -7.56 -6.12
N ALA A 219 9.52 -7.98 -6.63
CA ALA A 219 9.65 -9.19 -7.43
C ALA A 219 9.32 -10.46 -6.61
N HIS A 220 9.71 -10.51 -5.33
CA HIS A 220 9.32 -11.60 -4.43
C HIS A 220 7.79 -11.71 -4.32
N TRP A 221 7.08 -10.60 -4.13
CA TRP A 221 5.61 -10.57 -4.10
C TRP A 221 4.98 -10.96 -5.43
N GLN A 222 5.59 -10.55 -6.56
CA GLN A 222 5.16 -10.99 -7.89
C GLN A 222 5.27 -12.52 -8.05
N ALA A 223 6.36 -13.11 -7.57
CA ALA A 223 6.58 -14.55 -7.65
C ALA A 223 5.66 -15.34 -6.70
N ALA A 224 5.43 -14.84 -5.48
CA ALA A 224 4.60 -15.52 -4.48
C ALA A 224 3.12 -15.64 -4.91
N LEU A 225 2.59 -14.63 -5.60
CA LEU A 225 1.21 -14.59 -6.09
C LEU A 225 1.11 -14.89 -7.60
N ALA A 226 2.21 -15.37 -8.21
CA ALA A 226 2.19 -15.78 -9.61
C ALA A 226 1.32 -17.04 -9.80
N PRO A 227 0.61 -17.17 -10.94
CA PRO A 227 -0.10 -18.39 -11.25
C PRO A 227 0.87 -19.55 -11.51
N ASP A 228 0.45 -20.74 -11.24
CA ASP A 228 1.17 -21.93 -11.73
C ASP A 228 1.06 -22.00 -13.25
N THR A 229 2.18 -22.19 -13.92
CA THR A 229 2.23 -22.31 -15.37
C THR A 229 2.74 -23.69 -15.79
N THR A 230 2.23 -24.17 -16.92
CA THR A 230 2.77 -25.38 -17.57
C THR A 230 4.16 -25.07 -18.14
N PRO A 231 4.98 -26.10 -18.50
CA PRO A 231 6.24 -25.89 -19.19
C PRO A 231 6.13 -25.10 -20.52
N THR A 232 4.92 -25.04 -21.09
CA THR A 232 4.63 -24.27 -22.31
C THR A 232 4.13 -22.85 -22.03
N GLY A 233 4.08 -22.44 -20.75
CA GLY A 233 3.68 -21.08 -20.33
C GLY A 233 2.16 -20.85 -20.23
N ALA A 234 1.33 -21.89 -20.40
CA ALA A 234 -0.11 -21.75 -20.14
C ALA A 234 -0.40 -21.79 -18.63
N VAL A 235 -1.29 -20.95 -18.17
CA VAL A 235 -1.74 -20.95 -16.76
C VAL A 235 -2.45 -22.26 -16.45
N SER A 236 -1.98 -22.97 -15.43
CA SER A 236 -2.56 -24.24 -14.96
C SER A 236 -3.40 -24.06 -13.70
N ALA A 237 -3.06 -23.08 -12.85
CA ALA A 237 -3.83 -22.70 -11.67
C ALA A 237 -3.52 -21.25 -11.29
N GLU A 238 -4.54 -20.48 -10.94
CA GLU A 238 -4.37 -19.17 -10.30
C GLU A 238 -4.06 -19.38 -8.82
N LYS A 239 -3.10 -18.62 -8.28
CA LYS A 239 -2.74 -18.67 -6.86
C LYS A 239 -3.10 -17.41 -6.11
N GLY A 240 -3.21 -16.29 -6.82
CA GLY A 240 -3.49 -15.01 -6.24
C GLY A 240 -3.29 -13.86 -7.22
N TRP A 241 -3.57 -12.65 -6.74
CA TRP A 241 -3.49 -11.46 -7.54
C TRP A 241 -2.90 -10.31 -6.72
N ASN A 242 -1.89 -9.61 -7.25
CA ASN A 242 -1.25 -8.50 -6.56
C ASN A 242 -2.08 -7.22 -6.63
N SER A 243 -2.14 -6.49 -5.51
CA SER A 243 -2.47 -5.05 -5.49
C SER A 243 -1.16 -4.28 -5.62
N ALA A 244 -0.94 -3.65 -6.76
CA ALA A 244 0.26 -2.85 -7.01
C ALA A 244 -0.03 -1.39 -6.64
N TYR A 245 0.74 -0.80 -5.72
CA TYR A 245 0.57 0.59 -5.29
C TYR A 245 1.90 1.18 -4.81
N TRP A 246 2.05 2.49 -4.91
CA TRP A 246 3.19 3.21 -4.33
C TRP A 246 2.84 3.86 -3.01
N ASP A 247 1.69 4.54 -2.95
CA ASP A 247 1.21 5.22 -1.75
C ASP A 247 -0.30 5.05 -1.58
N ASN A 248 -0.81 5.56 -0.47
CA ASN A 248 -2.23 5.60 -0.12
C ASN A 248 -2.46 6.72 0.91
N HIS A 249 -3.67 6.80 1.49
CA HIS A 249 -4.04 7.79 2.51
C HIS A 249 -3.26 7.67 3.84
N ASP A 250 -2.47 6.61 4.02
CA ASP A 250 -1.68 6.32 5.21
C ASP A 250 -0.16 6.26 4.95
N GLN A 251 0.28 6.60 3.72
CA GLN A 251 1.68 6.62 3.32
C GLN A 251 2.09 8.00 2.80
N PRO A 252 3.34 8.42 2.94
CA PRO A 252 3.82 9.65 2.32
C PRO A 252 3.74 9.58 0.80
N ARG A 253 3.82 10.72 0.11
CA ARG A 253 3.71 10.80 -1.35
C ARG A 253 4.78 9.97 -2.05
N ALA A 254 4.35 9.22 -3.07
CA ALA A 254 5.18 8.26 -3.82
C ALA A 254 6.47 8.87 -4.36
N VAL A 255 6.38 10.04 -5.01
CA VAL A 255 7.53 10.69 -5.63
C VAL A 255 8.58 11.15 -4.60
N SER A 256 8.17 11.52 -3.39
CA SER A 256 9.08 11.90 -2.31
C SER A 256 9.73 10.69 -1.64
N ARG A 257 9.04 9.55 -1.60
CA ARG A 257 9.54 8.35 -0.92
C ARG A 257 10.38 7.46 -1.82
N PHE A 258 9.92 7.20 -3.04
CA PHE A 258 10.50 6.23 -3.97
C PHE A 258 11.19 6.87 -5.15
N GLY A 259 11.01 8.16 -5.35
CA GLY A 259 11.49 8.92 -6.48
C GLY A 259 12.42 10.07 -6.12
N ASP A 260 12.29 11.12 -6.90
CA ASP A 260 13.04 12.37 -6.75
C ASP A 260 12.05 13.53 -6.88
N ASP A 261 11.76 14.20 -5.78
CA ASP A 261 10.79 15.30 -5.71
C ASP A 261 11.42 16.71 -5.94
N ASP A 262 12.73 16.76 -6.22
CA ASP A 262 13.36 17.99 -6.70
C ASP A 262 12.60 18.53 -7.92
N PRO A 263 12.22 19.82 -7.96
CA PRO A 263 11.45 20.39 -9.07
C PRO A 263 12.01 20.12 -10.47
N ALA A 264 13.33 19.95 -10.61
CA ALA A 264 13.98 19.64 -11.88
C ALA A 264 13.77 18.18 -12.31
N TRP A 265 13.50 17.27 -11.38
CA TRP A 265 13.43 15.82 -11.64
C TRP A 265 12.04 15.23 -11.41
N ARG A 266 11.21 15.86 -10.58
CA ARG A 266 9.91 15.34 -10.11
C ARG A 266 9.01 14.81 -11.22
N VAL A 267 8.83 15.57 -12.31
CA VAL A 267 7.96 15.14 -13.42
C VAL A 267 8.47 13.86 -14.08
N ARG A 268 9.77 13.75 -14.30
CA ARG A 268 10.39 12.56 -14.90
C ARG A 268 10.32 11.38 -13.95
N SER A 269 10.66 11.61 -12.68
CA SER A 269 10.61 10.62 -11.61
C SER A 269 9.20 10.08 -11.42
N ALA A 270 8.18 10.92 -11.30
CA ALA A 270 6.79 10.50 -11.17
C ALA A 270 6.32 9.64 -12.36
N LYS A 271 6.67 10.02 -13.60
CA LYS A 271 6.33 9.23 -14.80
C LYS A 271 7.07 7.89 -14.84
N THR A 272 8.32 7.86 -14.42
CA THR A 272 9.10 6.61 -14.35
C THR A 272 8.50 5.65 -13.32
N LEU A 273 8.16 6.14 -12.12
CA LEU A 273 7.47 5.34 -11.10
C LEU A 273 6.12 4.83 -11.60
N ALA A 274 5.33 5.68 -12.28
CA ALA A 274 4.07 5.27 -12.89
C ALA A 274 4.26 4.12 -13.91
N THR A 275 5.28 4.22 -14.77
CA THR A 275 5.57 3.17 -15.76
C THR A 275 5.97 1.86 -15.09
N ILE A 276 6.81 1.92 -14.06
CA ILE A 276 7.21 0.75 -13.28
C ILE A 276 5.99 0.08 -12.65
N LEU A 277 5.12 0.86 -11.95
CA LEU A 277 3.92 0.33 -11.30
C LEU A 277 3.01 -0.39 -12.29
N HIS A 278 2.67 0.27 -13.40
CA HIS A 278 1.76 -0.28 -14.40
C HIS A 278 2.35 -1.46 -15.19
N THR A 279 3.67 -1.68 -15.11
CA THR A 279 4.33 -2.84 -15.71
C THR A 279 4.33 -4.07 -14.80
N HIS A 280 3.99 -3.96 -13.52
CA HIS A 280 3.80 -5.10 -12.63
C HIS A 280 2.53 -5.90 -13.00
N ARG A 281 2.53 -7.22 -12.74
CA ARG A 281 1.32 -8.05 -12.79
C ARG A 281 0.48 -7.77 -11.53
N GLY A 282 -0.82 -7.55 -11.68
CA GLY A 282 -1.72 -7.21 -10.60
C GLY A 282 -2.62 -6.02 -10.95
N THR A 283 -3.39 -5.54 -10.01
CA THR A 283 -4.21 -4.35 -10.17
C THR A 283 -3.44 -3.13 -9.68
N PRO A 284 -3.10 -2.16 -10.55
CA PRO A 284 -2.50 -0.91 -10.10
C PRO A 284 -3.55 -0.03 -9.41
N TYR A 285 -3.18 0.47 -8.23
CA TYR A 285 -3.95 1.45 -7.47
C TYR A 285 -3.20 2.77 -7.50
N VAL A 286 -3.85 3.80 -8.01
CA VAL A 286 -3.32 5.15 -8.12
C VAL A 286 -3.97 6.00 -7.04
N TYR A 287 -3.18 6.50 -6.10
CA TYR A 287 -3.70 7.37 -5.05
C TYR A 287 -3.85 8.80 -5.57
N GLN A 288 -4.91 9.50 -5.13
CA GLN A 288 -5.20 10.88 -5.54
C GLN A 288 -3.99 11.82 -5.35
N GLY A 289 -3.61 12.52 -6.43
CA GLY A 289 -2.45 13.40 -6.47
C GLY A 289 -1.16 12.74 -6.96
N GLU A 290 -1.07 11.41 -6.98
CA GLU A 290 0.04 10.67 -7.59
C GLU A 290 0.08 10.96 -9.10
N GLU A 291 -1.09 10.99 -9.76
CA GLU A 291 -1.25 11.33 -11.17
C GLU A 291 -0.89 12.77 -11.52
N LEU A 292 -0.72 13.63 -10.52
CA LEU A 292 -0.23 15.00 -10.68
C LEU A 292 1.25 15.16 -10.31
N GLY A 293 1.87 14.12 -9.74
CA GLY A 293 3.22 14.18 -9.18
C GLY A 293 3.28 15.06 -7.93
N MET A 294 2.24 15.05 -7.09
CA MET A 294 2.24 15.74 -5.81
C MET A 294 3.30 15.13 -4.89
N ALA A 295 4.07 15.99 -4.25
CA ALA A 295 5.13 15.62 -3.31
C ALA A 295 4.69 15.83 -1.85
N ASN A 296 5.54 15.38 -0.91
CA ASN A 296 5.40 15.70 0.50
C ASN A 296 5.40 17.21 0.71
N THR A 297 4.72 17.65 1.77
CA THR A 297 4.69 19.07 2.14
C THR A 297 5.63 19.37 3.32
N VAL A 298 5.77 20.63 3.66
CA VAL A 298 6.57 21.08 4.80
C VAL A 298 5.65 21.50 5.94
N PHE A 299 5.70 20.76 7.04
CA PHE A 299 5.08 21.12 8.30
C PHE A 299 6.12 21.81 9.19
N ARG A 300 5.77 22.94 9.83
CA ARG A 300 6.70 23.78 10.61
C ARG A 300 6.81 23.35 12.06
N GLY A 301 5.72 22.79 12.60
CA GLY A 301 5.65 22.34 13.97
C GLY A 301 4.57 21.29 14.14
N ILE A 302 4.48 20.70 15.33
CA ILE A 302 3.50 19.63 15.61
C ILE A 302 2.05 20.13 15.49
N GLU A 303 1.80 21.41 15.66
CA GLU A 303 0.49 22.06 15.53
C GLU A 303 -0.06 22.05 14.11
N ASP A 304 0.78 21.88 13.09
CA ASP A 304 0.37 21.78 11.70
C ASP A 304 -0.17 20.39 11.37
N TYR A 305 0.19 19.36 12.16
CA TYR A 305 -0.24 17.99 11.95
C TYR A 305 -1.67 17.74 12.43
N ARG A 306 -2.33 16.80 11.78
CA ARG A 306 -3.68 16.32 12.12
C ARG A 306 -3.70 14.81 12.42
N ASP A 307 -2.68 14.11 11.97
CA ASP A 307 -2.53 12.67 12.16
C ASP A 307 -2.24 12.32 13.62
N LEU A 308 -3.14 11.53 14.22
CA LEU A 308 -3.02 11.10 15.62
C LEU A 308 -1.75 10.29 15.89
N GLU A 309 -1.32 9.46 14.92
CA GLU A 309 -0.10 8.67 15.06
C GLU A 309 1.12 9.60 15.24
N SER A 310 1.26 10.60 14.36
CA SER A 310 2.34 11.59 14.41
C SER A 310 2.29 12.45 15.68
N ILE A 311 1.09 12.94 16.05
CA ILE A 311 0.89 13.81 17.23
C ILE A 311 1.19 13.04 18.52
N ASN A 312 0.66 11.83 18.66
CA ASN A 312 0.84 11.02 19.85
C ASN A 312 2.30 10.60 20.00
N HIS A 313 2.94 10.13 18.91
CA HIS A 313 4.37 9.80 18.91
C HIS A 313 5.23 10.98 19.36
N PHE A 314 5.00 12.17 18.80
CA PHE A 314 5.72 13.37 19.21
C PHE A 314 5.61 13.62 20.71
N HIS A 315 4.38 13.64 21.24
CA HIS A 315 4.17 13.92 22.65
C HIS A 315 4.71 12.82 23.57
N GLU A 316 4.65 11.58 23.17
CA GLU A 316 5.18 10.45 23.90
C GLU A 316 6.71 10.53 24.01
N ARG A 317 7.40 10.72 22.86
CA ARG A 317 8.86 10.81 22.83
C ARG A 317 9.41 12.04 23.56
N VAL A 318 8.77 13.18 23.38
CA VAL A 318 9.17 14.41 24.09
C VAL A 318 9.00 14.27 25.62
N ARG A 319 7.92 13.62 26.09
CA ARG A 319 7.75 13.30 27.52
C ARG A 319 8.80 12.32 28.04
N ALA A 320 9.26 11.42 27.18
CA ALA A 320 10.34 10.49 27.50
C ALA A 320 11.73 11.17 27.55
N GLY A 321 11.83 12.42 27.08
CA GLY A 321 13.05 13.23 27.14
C GLY A 321 13.78 13.43 25.83
N ASP A 322 13.20 13.00 24.69
CA ASP A 322 13.82 13.21 23.39
C ASP A 322 13.73 14.65 22.94
N ASP A 323 14.68 15.08 22.11
CA ASP A 323 14.70 16.41 21.52
C ASP A 323 13.52 16.61 20.54
N PRO A 324 12.64 17.60 20.78
CA PRO A 324 11.49 17.85 19.93
C PRO A 324 11.83 18.07 18.44
N ALA A 325 12.97 18.70 18.15
CA ALA A 325 13.38 18.95 16.77
C ALA A 325 13.79 17.64 16.06
N ALA A 326 14.48 16.75 16.76
CA ALA A 326 14.85 15.44 16.24
C ALA A 326 13.60 14.57 16.00
N VAL A 327 12.63 14.57 16.92
CA VAL A 327 11.38 13.82 16.77
C VAL A 327 10.58 14.33 15.56
N LEU A 328 10.47 15.66 15.38
CA LEU A 328 9.80 16.25 14.21
C LEU A 328 10.51 15.89 12.90
N ALA A 329 11.84 15.87 12.88
CA ALA A 329 12.63 15.50 11.70
C ALA A 329 12.38 14.04 11.29
N GLY A 330 12.15 13.14 12.24
CA GLY A 330 11.75 11.74 11.97
C GLY A 330 10.31 11.62 11.45
N ILE A 331 9.39 12.44 11.96
CA ILE A 331 7.98 12.43 11.56
C ILE A 331 7.78 13.00 10.15
N ALA A 332 8.45 14.09 9.79
CA ALA A 332 8.17 14.86 8.59
C ALA A 332 8.15 14.05 7.28
N PRO A 333 9.13 13.19 6.97
CA PRO A 333 9.14 12.45 5.70
C PRO A 333 8.11 11.31 5.62
N VAL A 334 7.61 10.80 6.75
CA VAL A 334 6.80 9.57 6.81
C VAL A 334 5.39 9.78 7.35
N SER A 335 5.04 10.99 7.82
CA SER A 335 3.69 11.29 8.31
C SER A 335 2.64 11.06 7.23
N ARG A 336 1.52 10.47 7.66
CA ARG A 336 0.32 10.28 6.83
C ARG A 336 -0.28 11.59 6.33
N ASP A 337 -0.05 12.68 7.03
CA ASP A 337 -0.56 14.00 6.65
C ASP A 337 -0.01 14.51 5.31
N ASN A 338 1.15 14.01 4.86
CA ASN A 338 1.66 14.27 3.52
C ASN A 338 0.68 13.82 2.42
N ALA A 339 0.06 12.66 2.59
CA ALA A 339 -0.94 12.14 1.66
C ALA A 339 -2.30 12.85 1.77
N ARG A 340 -2.57 13.52 2.89
CA ARG A 340 -3.88 14.10 3.22
C ARG A 340 -4.00 15.58 2.91
N THR A 341 -2.93 16.20 2.39
CA THR A 341 -3.01 17.55 1.84
C THR A 341 -4.05 17.61 0.72
N PRO A 342 -4.82 18.74 0.60
CA PRO A 342 -5.81 18.87 -0.45
C PRO A 342 -5.25 18.63 -1.84
N VAL A 343 -5.99 17.93 -2.69
CA VAL A 343 -5.63 17.76 -4.11
C VAL A 343 -5.66 19.12 -4.80
N HIS A 344 -4.64 19.39 -5.60
CA HIS A 344 -4.50 20.65 -6.32
C HIS A 344 -5.31 20.61 -7.63
N TRP A 345 -6.45 21.29 -7.69
CA TRP A 345 -7.26 21.37 -8.90
C TRP A 345 -6.78 22.47 -9.84
N ASP A 346 -6.38 23.61 -9.30
CA ASP A 346 -5.89 24.76 -10.07
C ASP A 346 -4.87 25.59 -9.28
N SER A 347 -4.43 26.71 -9.88
CA SER A 347 -3.42 27.61 -9.28
C SER A 347 -4.01 28.69 -8.36
N SER A 348 -5.31 28.67 -8.05
CA SER A 348 -5.95 29.64 -7.16
C SER A 348 -5.45 29.53 -5.71
N GLU A 349 -5.71 30.53 -4.89
CA GLU A 349 -5.25 30.62 -3.50
C GLU A 349 -5.52 29.34 -2.66
N LYS A 350 -6.65 28.70 -2.92
CA LYS A 350 -7.04 27.44 -2.23
C LYS A 350 -7.05 26.23 -3.18
N ALA A 351 -6.23 26.29 -4.23
CA ALA A 351 -6.01 25.24 -5.21
C ALA A 351 -7.32 24.70 -5.85
N GLY A 352 -8.38 25.50 -5.92
CA GLY A 352 -9.70 25.05 -6.40
C GLY A 352 -10.37 23.99 -5.50
N PHE A 353 -9.78 23.65 -4.35
CA PHE A 353 -10.24 22.59 -3.48
C PHE A 353 -11.42 23.03 -2.59
N THR A 354 -11.36 24.24 -2.02
CA THR A 354 -12.37 24.75 -1.10
C THR A 354 -12.49 26.27 -1.17
N THR A 355 -13.66 26.80 -0.77
CA THR A 355 -13.88 28.23 -0.52
C THR A 355 -13.70 28.59 0.95
N GLY A 356 -13.66 27.59 1.85
CA GLY A 356 -13.40 27.75 3.29
C GLY A 356 -11.93 27.54 3.64
N GLU A 357 -11.62 27.41 4.93
CA GLU A 357 -10.29 26.98 5.38
C GLU A 357 -10.14 25.48 5.20
N PRO A 358 -9.07 24.97 4.56
CA PRO A 358 -8.84 23.55 4.44
C PRO A 358 -8.52 22.94 5.81
N TRP A 359 -8.93 21.70 6.02
CA TRP A 359 -8.68 20.94 7.24
C TRP A 359 -7.18 20.80 7.58
N ILE A 360 -6.36 20.64 6.54
CA ILE A 360 -4.90 20.61 6.60
C ILE A 360 -4.34 21.56 5.53
N ALA A 361 -3.17 22.15 5.78
CA ALA A 361 -2.59 23.15 4.89
C ALA A 361 -2.33 22.58 3.49
N LEU A 362 -2.47 23.44 2.48
CA LEU A 362 -2.08 23.17 1.10
C LEU A 362 -0.56 22.98 0.99
N ALA A 363 -0.13 22.08 0.11
CA ALA A 363 1.27 22.07 -0.29
C ALA A 363 1.62 23.35 -1.07
N PRO A 364 2.83 23.89 -0.87
CA PRO A 364 3.18 25.25 -1.34
C PRO A 364 3.32 25.34 -2.87
N ASP A 365 3.43 24.22 -3.56
CA ASP A 365 3.66 24.14 -5.00
C ASP A 365 2.39 24.03 -5.85
N HIS A 366 1.20 24.17 -5.26
CA HIS A 366 -0.09 24.12 -5.95
C HIS A 366 -0.23 25.10 -7.13
N GLY A 367 0.53 26.20 -7.09
CA GLY A 367 0.57 27.17 -8.19
C GLY A 367 1.10 26.58 -9.52
N THR A 368 1.90 25.53 -9.46
CA THR A 368 2.53 24.89 -10.63
C THR A 368 2.17 23.41 -10.78
N VAL A 369 1.92 22.71 -9.68
CA VAL A 369 1.54 21.29 -9.65
C VAL A 369 0.05 21.20 -9.37
N ASN A 370 -0.75 21.14 -10.41
CA ASN A 370 -2.21 21.06 -10.30
C ASN A 370 -2.84 20.45 -11.55
N ALA A 371 -4.09 20.00 -11.44
CA ALA A 371 -4.81 19.35 -12.51
C ALA A 371 -5.00 20.26 -13.73
N ALA A 372 -5.38 21.53 -13.53
CA ALA A 372 -5.61 22.48 -14.62
C ALA A 372 -4.36 22.74 -15.48
N ALA A 373 -3.15 22.65 -14.87
CA ALA A 373 -1.89 22.80 -15.60
C ALA A 373 -1.48 21.53 -16.36
N GLN A 374 -2.10 20.38 -16.11
CA GLN A 374 -1.66 19.08 -16.63
C GLN A 374 -2.64 18.37 -17.56
N VAL A 375 -3.95 18.50 -17.30
CA VAL A 375 -4.98 17.84 -18.13
C VAL A 375 -4.95 18.38 -19.56
N GLY A 376 -4.79 17.49 -20.54
CA GLY A 376 -4.66 17.83 -21.96
C GLY A 376 -3.28 18.36 -22.36
N VAL A 377 -2.31 18.44 -21.47
CA VAL A 377 -0.96 18.93 -21.76
C VAL A 377 -0.02 17.74 -22.05
N PRO A 378 0.44 17.57 -23.32
CA PRO A 378 1.35 16.49 -23.68
C PRO A 378 2.62 16.49 -22.81
N GLY A 379 3.00 15.32 -22.31
CA GLY A 379 4.20 15.15 -21.48
C GLY A 379 4.01 15.44 -19.99
N SER A 380 2.82 15.90 -19.55
CA SER A 380 2.49 16.01 -18.14
C SER A 380 2.44 14.65 -17.45
N VAL A 381 2.51 14.62 -16.12
CA VAL A 381 2.35 13.39 -15.32
C VAL A 381 0.95 12.82 -15.53
N PHE A 382 -0.08 13.65 -15.52
CA PHE A 382 -1.48 13.24 -15.73
C PHE A 382 -1.69 12.54 -17.07
N GLU A 383 -1.19 13.11 -18.19
CA GLU A 383 -1.33 12.50 -19.51
C GLU A 383 -0.53 11.19 -19.64
N HIS A 384 0.57 11.07 -18.92
CA HIS A 384 1.34 9.84 -18.85
C HIS A 384 0.55 8.72 -18.14
N TYR A 385 -0.07 9.00 -16.99
CA TYR A 385 -0.97 8.06 -16.30
C TYR A 385 -2.16 7.66 -17.18
N ARG A 386 -2.79 8.62 -17.84
CA ARG A 386 -3.91 8.35 -18.75
C ARG A 386 -3.52 7.36 -19.86
N ARG A 387 -2.31 7.52 -20.43
CA ARG A 387 -1.80 6.62 -21.46
C ARG A 387 -1.48 5.23 -20.90
N LEU A 388 -0.87 5.14 -19.72
CA LEU A 388 -0.58 3.86 -19.06
C LEU A 388 -1.85 3.08 -18.75
N ILE A 389 -2.88 3.75 -18.24
CA ILE A 389 -4.17 3.14 -17.94
C ILE A 389 -4.82 2.60 -19.22
N ALA A 390 -4.87 3.41 -20.28
CA ALA A 390 -5.40 2.98 -21.58
C ALA A 390 -4.61 1.78 -22.13
N LEU A 391 -3.28 1.87 -22.14
CA LEU A 391 -2.42 0.78 -22.58
C LEU A 391 -2.69 -0.52 -21.81
N ARG A 392 -2.88 -0.43 -20.49
CA ARG A 392 -3.13 -1.59 -19.68
C ARG A 392 -4.50 -2.23 -19.92
N HIS A 393 -5.50 -1.45 -20.32
CA HIS A 393 -6.80 -1.97 -20.75
C HIS A 393 -6.76 -2.67 -22.10
N ASP A 394 -5.86 -2.23 -22.99
CA ASP A 394 -5.81 -2.69 -24.37
C ASP A 394 -4.76 -3.78 -24.60
N ASP A 395 -3.94 -4.11 -23.61
CA ASP A 395 -2.77 -5.00 -23.74
C ASP A 395 -2.77 -6.12 -22.71
N ASP A 396 -3.12 -7.34 -23.17
CA ASP A 396 -3.15 -8.54 -22.34
C ASP A 396 -1.74 -8.93 -21.82
N ALA A 397 -0.68 -8.67 -22.59
CA ALA A 397 0.68 -8.97 -22.14
C ALA A 397 1.08 -8.09 -20.95
N LEU A 398 0.64 -6.83 -20.96
CA LEU A 398 0.86 -5.91 -19.83
C LEU A 398 -0.03 -6.26 -18.63
N ALA A 399 -1.30 -6.58 -18.85
CA ALA A 399 -2.26 -6.89 -17.80
C ALA A 399 -2.01 -8.28 -17.18
N LEU A 400 -1.92 -9.32 -17.98
CA LEU A 400 -2.00 -10.72 -17.57
C LEU A 400 -0.67 -11.49 -17.70
N GLY A 401 0.29 -11.00 -18.50
CA GLY A 401 1.55 -11.67 -18.77
C GLY A 401 2.33 -12.05 -17.49
N THR A 402 3.24 -13.02 -17.62
CA THR A 402 4.17 -13.37 -16.55
C THR A 402 5.07 -12.18 -16.19
N PHE A 403 5.69 -12.23 -15.04
CA PHE A 403 6.61 -11.19 -14.56
C PHE A 403 7.99 -11.80 -14.31
N LEU A 404 9.04 -11.13 -14.81
CA LEU A 404 10.42 -11.46 -14.51
C LEU A 404 11.22 -10.17 -14.28
N LEU A 405 11.86 -10.06 -13.12
CA LEU A 405 12.85 -9.03 -12.83
C LEU A 405 14.19 -9.43 -13.43
N LEU A 406 14.77 -8.58 -14.25
CA LEU A 406 16.12 -8.71 -14.78
C LEU A 406 17.03 -7.65 -14.15
N ALA A 407 18.35 -7.86 -14.22
CA ALA A 407 19.36 -6.99 -13.62
C ALA A 407 19.01 -6.67 -12.14
N ALA A 408 18.64 -7.71 -11.38
CA ALA A 408 18.11 -7.57 -10.00
C ALA A 408 19.04 -6.79 -9.08
N ASP A 409 20.36 -6.92 -9.24
CA ASP A 409 21.36 -6.27 -8.40
C ASP A 409 21.88 -4.92 -8.96
N HIS A 410 21.33 -4.46 -10.10
CA HIS A 410 21.79 -3.19 -10.67
C HIS A 410 21.32 -2.02 -9.79
N PRO A 411 22.23 -1.10 -9.38
CA PRO A 411 21.92 -0.11 -8.34
C PRO A 411 20.92 0.98 -8.78
N THR A 412 20.79 1.25 -10.07
CA THR A 412 19.94 2.34 -10.58
C THR A 412 18.97 1.92 -11.68
N ALA A 413 19.21 0.78 -12.35
CA ALA A 413 18.30 0.29 -13.38
C ALA A 413 17.23 -0.62 -12.79
N TRP A 414 15.98 -0.47 -13.29
CA TRP A 414 14.88 -1.37 -13.04
C TRP A 414 14.42 -1.97 -14.36
N VAL A 415 14.55 -3.29 -14.51
CA VAL A 415 14.24 -3.99 -15.77
C VAL A 415 13.21 -5.06 -15.50
N ILE A 416 12.08 -5.00 -16.24
CA ILE A 416 10.99 -5.96 -16.12
C ILE A 416 10.72 -6.55 -17.50
N LEU A 417 10.71 -7.88 -17.58
CA LEU A 417 10.23 -8.62 -18.74
C LEU A 417 8.84 -9.18 -18.43
N ARG A 418 7.86 -8.85 -19.28
CA ARG A 418 6.53 -9.45 -19.29
C ARG A 418 6.41 -10.37 -20.49
N GLN A 419 5.76 -11.52 -20.33
CA GLN A 419 5.52 -12.45 -21.42
C GLN A 419 4.09 -12.96 -21.38
N TRP A 420 3.43 -12.91 -22.50
CA TRP A 420 2.06 -13.39 -22.71
C TRP A 420 1.99 -14.34 -23.88
N ARG A 421 1.32 -15.47 -23.69
CA ARG A 421 0.98 -16.36 -24.80
C ARG A 421 -0.47 -16.11 -25.20
N ALA A 422 -0.65 -15.51 -26.36
CA ALA A 422 -1.98 -15.29 -26.90
C ALA A 422 -2.72 -16.62 -27.10
N PRO A 423 -4.02 -16.71 -26.81
CA PRO A 423 -4.83 -17.86 -27.15
C PRO A 423 -4.76 -18.17 -28.66
N GLU A 424 -4.91 -19.43 -29.05
CA GLU A 424 -4.93 -19.80 -30.48
C GLU A 424 -6.01 -19.07 -31.29
N THR A 425 -7.14 -18.71 -30.64
CA THR A 425 -8.22 -17.90 -31.20
C THR A 425 -7.80 -16.47 -31.52
N GLN A 426 -6.68 -16.00 -30.94
CA GLN A 426 -6.08 -14.69 -31.17
C GLN A 426 -4.74 -14.75 -31.93
N GLY A 427 -4.40 -15.90 -32.54
CA GLY A 427 -3.23 -16.09 -33.36
C GLY A 427 -2.07 -16.88 -32.72
N GLY A 428 -2.15 -17.25 -31.44
CA GLY A 428 -1.29 -18.25 -30.82
C GLY A 428 0.19 -17.86 -30.58
N GLY A 429 0.58 -16.62 -30.82
CA GLY A 429 1.96 -16.13 -30.66
C GLY A 429 2.38 -15.80 -29.22
N ILE A 430 3.68 -15.61 -29.03
CA ILE A 430 4.22 -15.06 -27.78
C ILE A 430 4.44 -13.56 -27.96
N GLU A 431 3.86 -12.76 -27.07
CA GLU A 431 4.11 -11.33 -26.97
C GLU A 431 4.96 -11.04 -25.75
N GLN A 432 5.96 -10.20 -25.91
CA GLN A 432 6.87 -9.79 -24.83
C GLN A 432 6.92 -8.28 -24.72
N LEU A 433 6.92 -7.79 -23.48
CA LEU A 433 7.15 -6.40 -23.13
C LEU A 433 8.40 -6.31 -22.26
N LEU A 434 9.32 -5.41 -22.61
CA LEU A 434 10.53 -5.12 -21.86
C LEU A 434 10.47 -3.67 -21.37
N LEU A 435 10.41 -3.50 -20.06
CA LEU A 435 10.65 -2.21 -19.42
C LEU A 435 12.13 -2.07 -19.07
N ILE A 436 12.73 -0.95 -19.44
CA ILE A 436 14.01 -0.48 -18.93
C ILE A 436 13.75 0.89 -18.31
N ALA A 437 14.00 1.04 -17.02
CA ALA A 437 13.86 2.28 -16.29
C ALA A 437 15.16 2.66 -15.58
N GLN A 438 15.53 3.94 -15.64
CA GLN A 438 16.62 4.53 -14.87
C GLN A 438 16.00 5.27 -13.67
N CYS A 439 16.39 4.89 -12.47
CA CYS A 439 15.89 5.43 -11.19
C CYS A 439 16.97 6.26 -10.46
N ALA A 440 17.72 7.04 -11.21
CA ALA A 440 18.74 7.95 -10.70
C ALA A 440 18.87 9.17 -11.62
N ARG A 441 19.60 10.20 -11.18
CA ARG A 441 19.82 11.45 -11.97
C ARG A 441 20.80 11.26 -13.13
N GLU A 442 21.72 10.31 -13.00
CA GLU A 442 22.73 10.00 -14.02
C GLU A 442 22.11 9.23 -15.18
N ASP A 443 22.67 9.40 -16.35
CA ASP A 443 22.29 8.61 -17.52
C ASP A 443 22.73 7.14 -17.34
N LEU A 444 21.90 6.20 -17.81
CA LEU A 444 22.17 4.77 -17.80
C LEU A 444 22.73 4.34 -19.15
N PRO A 445 24.02 3.99 -19.26
CA PRO A 445 24.57 3.43 -20.49
C PRO A 445 23.90 2.09 -20.82
N LEU A 446 23.33 1.96 -22.01
CA LEU A 446 22.73 0.70 -22.47
C LEU A 446 23.74 -0.14 -23.26
N VAL A 447 24.53 0.48 -24.09
CA VAL A 447 25.55 -0.18 -24.95
C VAL A 447 26.95 0.13 -24.47
N GLY A 448 27.94 -0.63 -24.98
CA GLY A 448 29.35 -0.44 -24.67
C GLY A 448 29.85 -1.29 -23.49
N GLU A 449 31.10 -1.05 -23.07
CA GLU A 449 31.75 -1.76 -21.97
C GLU A 449 31.03 -1.39 -20.64
N GLY A 450 30.51 -2.38 -19.94
CA GLY A 450 29.72 -2.17 -18.69
C GLY A 450 28.30 -1.68 -18.93
N GLY A 451 27.82 -1.59 -20.18
CA GLY A 451 26.42 -1.21 -20.47
C GLY A 451 25.41 -2.26 -20.02
N LEU A 452 24.20 -1.81 -19.72
CA LEU A 452 23.12 -2.67 -19.19
C LEU A 452 22.82 -3.88 -20.09
N LEU A 453 22.90 -3.72 -21.42
CA LEU A 453 22.60 -4.83 -22.36
C LEU A 453 23.55 -6.01 -22.21
N ALA A 454 24.79 -5.78 -21.77
CA ALA A 454 25.74 -6.87 -21.50
C ALA A 454 25.29 -7.68 -20.25
N VAL A 455 24.75 -7.00 -19.24
CA VAL A 455 24.17 -7.66 -18.06
C VAL A 455 22.95 -8.48 -18.46
N LEU A 456 22.05 -7.92 -19.24
CA LEU A 456 20.82 -8.60 -19.68
C LEU A 456 21.14 -9.81 -20.59
N ALA A 457 22.16 -9.72 -21.45
CA ALA A 457 22.62 -10.85 -22.26
C ALA A 457 23.14 -12.01 -21.39
N ALA A 458 23.85 -11.71 -20.30
CA ALA A 458 24.32 -12.73 -19.36
C ALA A 458 23.16 -13.44 -18.63
N GLU A 459 22.00 -12.78 -18.50
CA GLU A 459 20.76 -13.33 -17.94
C GLU A 459 19.84 -13.99 -19.00
N GLY A 460 20.30 -14.09 -20.24
CA GLY A 460 19.61 -14.79 -21.34
C GLY A 460 18.66 -13.93 -22.16
N LEU A 461 18.67 -12.60 -21.99
CA LEU A 461 17.94 -11.70 -22.86
C LEU A 461 18.86 -11.25 -24.00
N GLU A 462 18.60 -11.73 -25.23
CA GLU A 462 19.40 -11.42 -26.39
C GLU A 462 19.08 -10.01 -26.93
N PRO A 463 19.97 -9.01 -26.75
CA PRO A 463 19.67 -7.62 -27.14
C PRO A 463 19.36 -7.46 -28.63
N GLY A 464 19.96 -8.28 -29.49
CA GLY A 464 19.72 -8.25 -30.94
C GLY A 464 18.24 -8.52 -31.31
N GLU A 465 17.53 -9.31 -30.52
CA GLU A 465 16.12 -9.61 -30.74
C GLU A 465 15.19 -8.40 -30.46
N TRP A 466 15.69 -7.38 -29.78
CA TRP A 466 15.00 -6.14 -29.47
C TRP A 466 15.35 -4.97 -30.36
N SER A 467 16.26 -5.17 -31.34
CA SER A 467 16.71 -4.11 -32.25
C SER A 467 15.62 -3.54 -33.16
N GLY A 468 14.57 -4.31 -33.43
CA GLY A 468 13.39 -3.89 -34.21
C GLY A 468 12.11 -3.82 -33.38
N ALA A 469 12.22 -3.86 -32.05
CA ALA A 469 11.05 -3.82 -31.17
C ALA A 469 10.30 -2.50 -31.30
N GLU A 470 8.99 -2.57 -31.17
CA GLU A 470 8.11 -1.42 -31.12
C GLU A 470 8.33 -0.67 -29.79
N GLN A 471 8.54 0.63 -29.86
CA GLN A 471 8.51 1.48 -28.68
C GLN A 471 7.06 1.84 -28.34
N VAL A 472 6.57 1.34 -27.22
CA VAL A 472 5.17 1.50 -26.80
C VAL A 472 4.98 2.78 -26.00
N LEU A 473 5.96 3.09 -25.13
CA LEU A 473 5.90 4.24 -24.23
C LEU A 473 7.32 4.69 -23.84
N ARG A 474 7.50 5.99 -23.66
CA ARG A 474 8.68 6.57 -23.05
C ARG A 474 8.31 7.72 -22.11
N ALA A 475 8.81 7.71 -20.88
CA ALA A 475 8.53 8.74 -19.91
C ALA A 475 9.11 10.12 -20.31
N GLY A 476 10.32 10.13 -20.88
CA GLY A 476 10.98 11.35 -21.34
C GLY A 476 10.49 11.90 -22.68
N ASP A 477 9.72 11.13 -23.47
CA ASP A 477 9.26 11.52 -24.81
C ASP A 477 7.74 11.32 -24.95
N PRO A 478 6.94 12.41 -24.89
CA PRO A 478 5.49 12.33 -25.01
C PRO A 478 4.98 12.01 -26.43
N ASP A 479 5.82 12.15 -27.45
CA ASP A 479 5.42 11.94 -28.86
C ASP A 479 5.48 10.46 -29.26
N VAL A 480 6.10 9.61 -28.44
CA VAL A 480 6.10 8.16 -28.67
C VAL A 480 4.68 7.63 -28.56
N GLN A 481 4.20 7.01 -29.63
CA GLN A 481 2.88 6.38 -29.70
C GLN A 481 3.05 4.88 -29.95
N PRO A 482 2.11 4.02 -29.48
CA PRO A 482 2.08 2.61 -29.88
C PRO A 482 2.04 2.49 -31.40
N GLY A 483 2.86 1.59 -31.94
CA GLY A 483 3.01 1.40 -33.39
C GLY A 483 4.10 2.27 -34.05
N SER A 484 4.75 3.14 -33.30
CA SER A 484 5.91 3.88 -33.81
C SER A 484 7.09 2.90 -34.02
N ALA A 485 7.49 2.68 -35.26
CA ALA A 485 8.70 1.90 -35.56
C ALA A 485 9.94 2.66 -35.09
N HIS A 486 10.76 2.03 -34.28
CA HIS A 486 12.00 2.64 -33.80
C HIS A 486 13.25 1.98 -34.28
N ALA A 487 14.27 2.81 -34.50
CA ALA A 487 15.58 2.43 -34.90
C ALA A 487 16.42 1.92 -33.70
N GLY A 488 15.96 0.81 -33.07
CA GLY A 488 16.77 0.11 -32.07
C GLY A 488 16.74 0.74 -30.66
N LEU A 489 17.46 0.10 -29.76
CA LEU A 489 17.69 0.60 -28.39
C LEU A 489 18.60 1.84 -28.43
N PRO A 490 18.35 2.88 -27.63
CA PRO A 490 19.23 4.04 -27.55
C PRO A 490 20.60 3.65 -26.95
N GLU A 491 21.63 4.50 -27.15
CA GLU A 491 22.93 4.27 -26.53
C GLU A 491 22.91 4.38 -25.00
N ALA A 492 22.09 5.29 -24.50
CA ALA A 492 21.86 5.49 -23.08
C ALA A 492 20.40 5.90 -22.81
N LEU A 493 19.93 5.62 -21.60
CA LEU A 493 18.66 6.12 -21.07
C LEU A 493 18.97 7.28 -20.11
N PRO A 494 18.42 8.48 -20.34
CA PRO A 494 18.61 9.62 -19.46
C PRO A 494 18.14 9.36 -18.02
N GLY A 495 18.69 10.14 -17.07
CA GLY A 495 18.27 10.06 -15.67
C GLY A 495 16.76 10.24 -15.50
N TRP A 496 16.15 9.45 -14.62
CA TRP A 496 14.72 9.39 -14.37
C TRP A 496 13.89 9.28 -15.67
N ASP A 497 14.22 8.29 -16.51
CA ASP A 497 13.48 7.97 -17.73
C ASP A 497 13.15 6.49 -17.77
N SER A 498 12.13 6.13 -18.52
CA SER A 498 11.74 4.75 -18.74
C SER A 498 11.32 4.51 -20.19
N LEU A 499 11.65 3.32 -20.69
CA LEU A 499 11.40 2.87 -22.04
C LEU A 499 10.67 1.52 -21.98
N LEU A 500 9.46 1.45 -22.54
CA LEU A 500 8.70 0.22 -22.69
C LEU A 500 8.69 -0.21 -24.14
N LEU A 501 9.21 -1.39 -24.39
CA LEU A 501 9.35 -2.02 -25.71
C LEU A 501 8.43 -3.22 -25.82
N ARG A 502 7.92 -3.48 -27.04
CA ARG A 502 7.13 -4.66 -27.39
C ARG A 502 7.76 -5.43 -28.52
N ARG A 503 7.77 -6.74 -28.44
CA ARG A 503 8.04 -7.63 -29.57
C ARG A 503 7.05 -8.80 -29.59
N ARG A 504 6.86 -9.35 -30.79
CA ARG A 504 6.16 -10.64 -31.00
C ARG A 504 7.19 -11.67 -31.43
N ALA A 505 7.22 -12.80 -30.70
CA ALA A 505 8.15 -13.91 -30.94
C ALA A 505 7.42 -15.13 -31.52
#